data_1662f2f779a80cda3b8c0353bcc03a50
#
_entry.id   1662f2f779a80cda3b8c0353bcc03a50
#
_cell.length_a   1.000
_cell.length_b   1.000
_cell.length_c   1.000
_cell.angle_alpha   90.00
_cell.angle_beta   90.00
_cell.angle_gamma   90.00
#
_symmetry.space_group_name_H-M   'P 1'
#
loop_
_entity.id
_entity.type
_entity.pdbx_description
1 polymer ?
#
loop_
_entity_poly.entity_id
_entity_poly.type
_entity_poly.pdbx_seq_one_letter_code
_entity_poly.pdbx_strand_id
1 'polypeptide(L)'
;MENQANKRPSGFALVLIILFFPYVLLFWLFKLLVKASKEPPEKANANALVFLLSGAFFFITGIAYVAAGFAGELQSDNQNDIVFGMVVMFLLFCGGGVALMLMSLKYFKLSKLYNKYIPYILSSGVLSFHLLSQILIVSYDTALRDLQLLLTKGALKGAYIEHPSGSIVLPNPPEPPKKKVLCPHCNGENLVYVGQDASCDYCGSPIKG
;
A
#
# COMPACT_ATOMS: atom_id res chain seq x y z
N MET A 1 39.94 40.05 0.17
CA MET A 1 39.84 38.58 0.26
C MET A 1 39.34 38.26 1.65
N GLU A 2 38.06 38.16 1.76
CA GLU A 2 37.34 38.04 3.05
C GLU A 2 37.26 36.57 3.44
N ASN A 3 37.91 36.27 4.58
CA ASN A 3 37.96 34.94 5.18
C ASN A 3 36.54 34.56 5.64
N GLN A 4 35.82 33.75 4.84
CA GLN A 4 34.60 33.10 5.29
C GLN A 4 34.98 32.08 6.38
N ALA A 5 35.05 32.56 7.63
CA ALA A 5 35.20 31.74 8.79
C ALA A 5 34.05 30.70 8.83
N ASN A 6 34.42 29.44 8.61
CA ASN A 6 33.58 28.25 8.78
C ASN A 6 32.97 28.27 10.20
N LYS A 7 31.76 28.81 10.33
CA LYS A 7 31.05 28.95 11.60
C LYS A 7 30.58 27.55 11.99
N ARG A 8 31.41 26.81 12.72
CA ARG A 8 31.00 25.54 13.35
C ARG A 8 29.73 25.81 14.16
N PRO A 9 28.68 25.04 14.02
CA PRO A 9 27.48 25.20 14.82
C PRO A 9 27.86 25.15 16.29
N SER A 10 27.38 26.11 17.10
CA SER A 10 27.65 26.14 18.54
C SER A 10 27.23 24.79 19.14
N GLY A 11 28.02 24.25 20.08
CA GLY A 11 27.73 22.94 20.71
C GLY A 11 26.29 22.84 21.23
N PHE A 12 25.71 23.97 21.66
CA PHE A 12 24.33 24.09 22.07
C PHE A 12 23.33 23.79 20.93
N ALA A 13 23.59 24.24 19.70
CA ALA A 13 22.74 23.94 18.55
C ALA A 13 22.78 22.46 18.15
N LEU A 14 23.96 21.83 18.27
CA LEU A 14 24.12 20.40 18.05
C LEU A 14 23.34 19.57 19.10
N VAL A 15 23.39 19.93 20.36
CA VAL A 15 22.62 19.28 21.43
C VAL A 15 21.13 19.41 21.21
N LEU A 16 20.64 20.58 20.81
CA LEU A 16 19.22 20.76 20.47
C LEU A 16 18.79 19.91 19.28
N ILE A 17 19.59 19.83 18.22
CA ILE A 17 19.29 18.99 17.06
C ILE A 17 19.20 17.52 17.48
N ILE A 18 20.15 17.02 18.26
CA ILE A 18 20.18 15.63 18.75
C ILE A 18 18.97 15.33 19.65
N LEU A 19 18.57 16.25 20.51
CA LEU A 19 17.42 16.10 21.40
C LEU A 19 16.07 16.15 20.65
N PHE A 20 15.91 17.06 19.67
CA PHE A 20 14.65 17.23 18.98
C PHE A 20 14.47 16.31 17.75
N PHE A 21 15.57 15.86 17.14
CA PHE A 21 15.53 15.02 15.94
C PHE A 21 14.68 13.75 16.11
N PRO A 22 14.80 12.95 17.20
CA PRO A 22 13.97 11.76 17.38
C PRO A 22 12.48 12.08 17.51
N TYR A 23 12.09 13.22 18.09
CA TYR A 23 10.68 13.63 18.21
C TYR A 23 10.10 14.03 16.86
N VAL A 24 10.84 14.80 16.05
CA VAL A 24 10.44 15.17 14.68
C VAL A 24 10.27 13.92 13.84
N LEU A 25 11.15 12.96 13.98
CA LEU A 25 11.19 11.72 13.25
C LEU A 25 10.04 10.79 13.64
N LEU A 26 9.75 10.66 14.94
CA LEU A 26 8.56 9.95 15.46
C LEU A 26 7.25 10.59 14.97
N PHE A 27 7.17 11.92 14.98
CA PHE A 27 6.02 12.64 14.48
C PHE A 27 5.81 12.41 12.97
N TRP A 28 6.88 12.43 12.19
CA TRP A 28 6.83 12.15 10.76
C TRP A 28 6.41 10.71 10.47
N LEU A 29 6.93 9.74 11.22
CA LEU A 29 6.51 8.33 11.17
C LEU A 29 5.04 8.16 11.53
N PHE A 30 4.58 8.82 12.59
CA PHE A 30 3.17 8.78 12.96
C PHE A 30 2.28 9.33 11.84
N LYS A 31 2.66 10.46 11.22
CA LYS A 31 1.94 10.98 10.03
C LYS A 31 1.93 9.99 8.86
N LEU A 32 3.05 9.33 8.58
CA LEU A 32 3.13 8.30 7.54
C LEU A 32 2.21 7.12 7.84
N LEU A 33 2.20 6.64 9.08
CA LEU A 33 1.32 5.55 9.53
C LEU A 33 -0.16 5.91 9.37
N VAL A 34 -0.55 7.09 9.83
CA VAL A 34 -1.93 7.58 9.70
C VAL A 34 -2.33 7.76 8.24
N LYS A 35 -1.45 8.29 7.41
CA LYS A 35 -1.68 8.43 5.98
C LYS A 35 -1.85 7.06 5.32
N ALA A 36 -0.92 6.13 5.53
CA ALA A 36 -0.97 4.79 4.94
C ALA A 36 -2.22 4.00 5.38
N SER A 37 -2.69 4.19 6.62
CA SER A 37 -3.90 3.51 7.12
C SER A 37 -5.18 3.96 6.42
N LYS A 38 -5.20 5.18 5.87
CA LYS A 38 -6.35 5.78 5.16
C LYS A 38 -6.28 5.60 3.63
N GLU A 39 -5.13 5.20 3.11
CA GLU A 39 -4.97 4.99 1.68
C GLU A 39 -5.60 3.68 1.20
N PRO A 40 -6.16 3.68 -0.03
CA PRO A 40 -6.77 2.49 -0.60
C PRO A 40 -5.72 1.39 -0.84
N PRO A 41 -6.14 0.10 -0.85
CA PRO A 41 -5.23 -1.04 -1.03
C PRO A 41 -4.46 -1.04 -2.35
N GLU A 42 -4.91 -0.30 -3.34
CA GLU A 42 -4.21 -0.07 -4.61
C GLU A 42 -2.79 0.46 -4.39
N LYS A 43 -2.62 1.36 -3.40
CA LYS A 43 -1.32 1.94 -3.03
C LYS A 43 -0.54 1.12 -1.99
N ALA A 44 -1.06 -0.03 -1.58
CA ALA A 44 -0.46 -0.84 -0.53
C ALA A 44 0.98 -1.26 -0.85
N ASN A 45 1.30 -1.51 -2.13
CA ASN A 45 2.67 -1.87 -2.55
C ASN A 45 3.66 -0.70 -2.35
N ALA A 46 3.27 0.51 -2.72
CA ALA A 46 4.09 1.70 -2.51
C ALA A 46 4.31 1.97 -1.01
N ASN A 47 3.25 1.86 -0.21
CA ASN A 47 3.34 2.02 1.24
C ASN A 47 4.22 0.95 1.89
N ALA A 48 4.12 -0.31 1.44
CA ALA A 48 4.99 -1.39 1.88
C ALA A 48 6.47 -1.08 1.64
N LEU A 49 6.80 -0.59 0.44
CA LEU A 49 8.18 -0.22 0.09
C LEU A 49 8.68 0.94 0.96
N VAL A 50 7.87 1.98 1.18
CA VAL A 50 8.22 3.11 2.05
C VAL A 50 8.50 2.64 3.48
N PHE A 51 7.66 1.77 4.05
CA PHE A 51 7.89 1.22 5.39
C PHE A 51 9.12 0.33 5.46
N LEU A 52 9.39 -0.46 4.43
CA LEU A 52 10.57 -1.31 4.36
C LEU A 52 11.86 -0.48 4.34
N LEU A 53 11.94 0.50 3.44
CA LEU A 53 13.11 1.37 3.31
C LEU A 53 13.33 2.23 4.56
N SER A 54 12.26 2.80 5.11
CA SER A 54 12.35 3.56 6.37
C SER A 54 12.79 2.67 7.52
N GLY A 55 12.24 1.46 7.64
CA GLY A 55 12.63 0.51 8.67
C GLY A 55 14.08 0.08 8.57
N ALA A 56 14.58 -0.20 7.35
CA ALA A 56 15.96 -0.53 7.10
C ALA A 56 16.91 0.64 7.46
N PHE A 57 16.54 1.86 7.08
CA PHE A 57 17.29 3.05 7.43
C PHE A 57 17.44 3.23 8.95
N PHE A 58 16.32 3.10 9.69
CA PHE A 58 16.35 3.19 11.14
C PHE A 58 17.21 2.09 11.77
N PHE A 59 17.05 0.88 11.30
CA PHE A 59 17.81 -0.27 11.82
C PHE A 59 19.31 -0.08 11.61
N ILE A 60 19.75 0.33 10.42
CA ILE A 60 21.15 0.61 10.11
C ILE A 60 21.69 1.77 10.96
N THR A 61 20.91 2.84 11.12
CA THR A 61 21.28 3.98 11.95
C THR A 61 21.48 3.57 13.42
N GLY A 62 20.59 2.70 13.94
CA GLY A 62 20.74 2.17 15.30
C GLY A 62 22.02 1.36 15.51
N ILE A 63 22.36 0.50 14.54
CA ILE A 63 23.63 -0.26 14.58
C ILE A 63 24.84 0.67 14.50
N ALA A 64 24.83 1.64 13.59
CA ALA A 64 25.92 2.58 13.42
C ALA A 64 26.16 3.41 14.70
N TYR A 65 25.09 3.81 15.38
CA TYR A 65 25.17 4.55 16.64
C TYR A 65 25.84 3.72 17.74
N VAL A 66 25.47 2.45 17.86
CA VAL A 66 26.09 1.54 18.83
C VAL A 66 27.57 1.30 18.50
N ALA A 67 27.89 1.10 17.21
CA ALA A 67 29.27 0.91 16.76
C ALA A 67 30.15 2.14 17.06
N ALA A 68 29.64 3.36 16.84
CA ALA A 68 30.33 4.61 17.19
C ALA A 68 30.55 4.73 18.69
N GLY A 69 29.59 4.31 19.52
CA GLY A 69 29.76 4.26 20.97
C GLY A 69 30.88 3.32 21.44
N PHE A 70 30.98 2.14 20.84
CA PHE A 70 32.06 1.19 21.12
C PHE A 70 33.42 1.65 20.59
N ALA A 71 33.45 2.42 19.50
CA ALA A 71 34.69 3.00 18.98
C ALA A 71 35.28 4.14 19.87
N GLY A 72 34.56 4.53 20.92
CA GLY A 72 35.02 5.60 21.84
C GLY A 72 34.80 7.02 21.29
N GLU A 73 34.04 7.18 20.21
CA GLU A 73 33.73 8.48 19.62
C GLU A 73 32.73 9.29 20.47
N LEU A 74 31.95 8.62 21.33
CA LEU A 74 31.03 9.24 22.29
C LEU A 74 31.75 9.44 23.60
N GLN A 75 32.29 10.63 23.83
CA GLN A 75 32.93 10.99 25.09
C GLN A 75 31.94 11.61 26.08
N SER A 76 31.84 11.03 27.26
CA SER A 76 31.17 11.60 28.42
C SER A 76 32.01 11.33 29.67
N ASP A 77 31.95 12.24 30.64
CA ASP A 77 32.66 12.10 31.90
C ASP A 77 32.18 10.91 32.75
N ASN A 78 30.99 10.41 32.46
CA ASN A 78 30.38 9.26 33.14
C ASN A 78 30.09 8.13 32.16
N GLN A 79 30.81 7.02 32.26
CA GLN A 79 30.68 5.86 31.40
C GLN A 79 29.30 5.18 31.47
N ASN A 80 28.61 5.26 32.60
CA ASN A 80 27.27 4.70 32.77
C ASN A 80 26.24 5.47 31.95
N ASP A 81 26.37 6.77 31.76
CA ASP A 81 25.46 7.59 30.95
C ASP A 81 25.60 7.28 29.48
N ILE A 82 26.83 6.97 29.03
CA ILE A 82 27.06 6.53 27.63
C ILE A 82 26.37 5.20 27.38
N VAL A 83 26.56 4.22 28.24
CA VAL A 83 25.98 2.89 28.11
C VAL A 83 24.44 2.97 28.13
N PHE A 84 23.87 3.73 29.05
CA PHE A 84 22.44 3.95 29.14
C PHE A 84 21.90 4.62 27.86
N GLY A 85 22.56 5.66 27.38
CA GLY A 85 22.20 6.33 26.13
C GLY A 85 22.26 5.40 24.92
N MET A 86 23.30 4.55 24.80
CA MET A 86 23.41 3.55 23.74
C MET A 86 22.28 2.55 23.77
N VAL A 87 21.91 2.02 24.94
CA VAL A 87 20.82 1.06 25.09
C VAL A 87 19.48 1.69 24.69
N VAL A 88 19.19 2.89 25.16
CA VAL A 88 17.95 3.60 24.83
C VAL A 88 17.85 3.86 23.33
N MET A 89 18.91 4.37 22.71
CA MET A 89 18.93 4.64 21.26
C MET A 89 18.85 3.36 20.43
N PHE A 90 19.53 2.30 20.85
CA PHE A 90 19.41 0.99 20.21
C PHE A 90 17.96 0.48 20.22
N LEU A 91 17.29 0.52 21.37
CA LEU A 91 15.90 0.07 21.48
C LEU A 91 14.96 0.92 20.63
N LEU A 92 15.14 2.23 20.59
CA LEU A 92 14.30 3.14 19.79
C LEU A 92 14.51 2.91 18.28
N PHE A 93 15.74 2.90 17.82
CA PHE A 93 16.04 2.80 16.39
C PHE A 93 15.90 1.38 15.86
N CYS A 94 16.49 0.40 16.51
CA CYS A 94 16.38 -0.99 16.05
C CYS A 94 14.97 -1.55 16.27
N GLY A 95 14.36 -1.29 17.42
CA GLY A 95 12.98 -1.71 17.73
C GLY A 95 11.98 -1.04 16.80
N GLY A 96 12.09 0.27 16.59
CA GLY A 96 11.26 1.03 15.65
C GLY A 96 11.46 0.56 14.20
N GLY A 97 12.70 0.31 13.78
CA GLY A 97 13.04 -0.22 12.46
C GLY A 97 12.40 -1.58 12.19
N VAL A 98 12.51 -2.51 13.15
CA VAL A 98 11.88 -3.84 13.05
C VAL A 98 10.35 -3.71 13.00
N ALA A 99 9.74 -2.87 13.81
CA ALA A 99 8.29 -2.65 13.78
C ALA A 99 7.80 -2.16 12.42
N LEU A 100 8.52 -1.22 11.78
CA LEU A 100 8.21 -0.75 10.43
C LEU A 100 8.37 -1.85 9.37
N MET A 101 9.40 -2.68 9.46
CA MET A 101 9.58 -3.83 8.56
C MET A 101 8.43 -4.83 8.70
N LEU A 102 7.99 -5.13 9.93
CA LEU A 102 6.84 -6.01 10.16
C LEU A 102 5.54 -5.41 9.60
N MET A 103 5.36 -4.09 9.69
CA MET A 103 4.24 -3.41 9.05
C MET A 103 4.29 -3.51 7.53
N SER A 104 5.47 -3.38 6.93
CA SER A 104 5.63 -3.52 5.49
C SER A 104 5.13 -4.87 4.98
N LEU A 105 5.37 -5.96 5.71
CA LEU A 105 4.88 -7.31 5.36
C LEU A 105 3.35 -7.38 5.28
N LYS A 106 2.64 -6.66 6.18
CA LYS A 106 1.16 -6.59 6.15
C LYS A 106 0.67 -5.88 4.88
N TYR A 107 1.33 -4.79 4.48
CA TYR A 107 0.98 -4.05 3.26
C TYR A 107 1.34 -4.84 1.99
N PHE A 108 2.46 -5.57 1.95
CA PHE A 108 2.77 -6.48 0.84
C PHE A 108 1.71 -7.58 0.70
N LYS A 109 1.26 -8.15 1.82
CA LYS A 109 0.19 -9.16 1.81
C LYS A 109 -1.12 -8.59 1.27
N LEU A 110 -1.48 -7.38 1.71
CA LEU A 110 -2.67 -6.67 1.22
C LEU A 110 -2.58 -6.36 -0.28
N SER A 111 -1.41 -5.89 -0.76
CA SER A 111 -1.17 -5.65 -2.19
C SER A 111 -1.29 -6.92 -3.03
N LYS A 112 -0.74 -8.04 -2.55
CA LYS A 112 -0.88 -9.33 -3.24
C LYS A 112 -2.34 -9.75 -3.34
N LEU A 113 -3.12 -9.58 -2.27
CA LEU A 113 -4.56 -9.88 -2.30
C LEU A 113 -5.30 -8.97 -3.29
N TYR A 114 -5.03 -7.68 -3.26
CA TYR A 114 -5.62 -6.72 -4.19
C TYR A 114 -5.38 -7.13 -5.64
N ASN A 115 -4.11 -7.36 -6.01
CA ASN A 115 -3.72 -7.73 -7.37
C ASN A 115 -4.24 -9.13 -7.79
N LYS A 116 -4.52 -10.00 -6.82
CA LYS A 116 -5.06 -11.33 -7.07
C LYS A 116 -6.55 -11.32 -7.39
N TYR A 117 -7.36 -10.53 -6.67
CA TYR A 117 -8.82 -10.57 -6.76
C TYR A 117 -9.43 -9.47 -7.61
N ILE A 118 -8.94 -8.23 -7.46
CA ILE A 118 -9.60 -7.06 -8.05
C ILE A 118 -9.62 -7.05 -9.58
N PRO A 119 -8.56 -7.47 -10.30
CA PRO A 119 -8.62 -7.54 -11.77
C PRO A 119 -9.74 -8.43 -12.28
N TYR A 120 -9.98 -9.57 -11.63
CA TYR A 120 -11.07 -10.48 -12.06
C TYR A 120 -12.45 -9.90 -11.79
N ILE A 121 -12.63 -9.16 -10.70
CA ILE A 121 -13.90 -8.51 -10.37
C ILE A 121 -14.19 -7.37 -11.34
N LEU A 122 -13.19 -6.51 -11.61
CA LEU A 122 -13.38 -5.31 -12.42
C LEU A 122 -13.31 -5.56 -13.93
N SER A 123 -12.38 -6.42 -14.40
CA SER A 123 -12.19 -6.64 -15.84
C SER A 123 -13.07 -7.74 -16.42
N SER A 124 -13.30 -8.81 -15.66
CA SER A 124 -14.05 -9.97 -16.11
C SER A 124 -15.50 -10.00 -15.63
N GLY A 125 -15.88 -9.03 -14.78
CA GLY A 125 -17.23 -8.95 -14.19
C GLY A 125 -17.60 -10.16 -13.33
N VAL A 126 -16.61 -10.90 -12.82
CA VAL A 126 -16.83 -12.08 -11.99
C VAL A 126 -17.24 -11.66 -10.58
N LEU A 127 -18.53 -11.69 -10.32
CA LEU A 127 -19.10 -11.26 -9.04
C LEU A 127 -19.45 -12.45 -8.11
N SER A 128 -19.39 -13.70 -8.60
CA SER A 128 -19.67 -14.89 -7.80
C SER A 128 -18.43 -15.40 -7.09
N PHE A 129 -18.53 -15.64 -5.75
CA PHE A 129 -17.45 -16.23 -4.97
C PHE A 129 -17.08 -17.63 -5.43
N HIS A 130 -18.08 -18.43 -5.84
CA HIS A 130 -17.87 -19.79 -6.30
C HIS A 130 -16.98 -19.80 -7.54
N LEU A 131 -17.31 -18.96 -8.51
CA LEU A 131 -16.51 -18.83 -9.74
C LEU A 131 -15.11 -18.26 -9.46
N LEU A 132 -15.01 -17.24 -8.61
CA LEU A 132 -13.72 -16.68 -8.18
C LEU A 132 -12.82 -17.72 -7.47
N SER A 133 -13.40 -18.54 -6.61
CA SER A 133 -12.64 -19.60 -5.91
C SER A 133 -12.12 -20.67 -6.86
N GLN A 134 -12.89 -21.01 -7.90
CA GLN A 134 -12.47 -21.94 -8.94
C GLN A 134 -11.37 -21.36 -9.84
N ILE A 135 -11.53 -20.14 -10.33
CA ILE A 135 -10.53 -19.48 -11.21
C ILE A 135 -9.19 -19.30 -10.46
N LEU A 136 -9.24 -18.90 -9.20
CA LEU A 136 -8.05 -18.63 -8.41
C LEU A 136 -7.50 -19.86 -7.66
N ILE A 137 -8.16 -21.01 -7.79
CA ILE A 137 -7.79 -22.28 -7.15
C ILE A 137 -7.59 -22.09 -5.64
N VAL A 138 -8.59 -21.50 -4.98
CA VAL A 138 -8.60 -21.28 -3.52
C VAL A 138 -9.89 -21.82 -2.93
N SER A 139 -9.88 -22.15 -1.63
CA SER A 139 -11.12 -22.56 -0.96
C SER A 139 -12.10 -21.38 -0.87
N TYR A 140 -13.39 -21.67 -0.88
CA TYR A 140 -14.46 -20.69 -0.71
C TYR A 140 -14.27 -19.80 0.52
N ASP A 141 -13.96 -20.41 1.69
CA ASP A 141 -13.75 -19.67 2.93
C ASP A 141 -12.52 -18.74 2.89
N THR A 142 -11.48 -19.15 2.14
CA THR A 142 -10.29 -18.29 1.95
C THR A 142 -10.64 -17.10 1.07
N ALA A 143 -11.35 -17.33 -0.04
CA ALA A 143 -11.79 -16.26 -0.94
C ALA A 143 -12.71 -15.27 -0.20
N LEU A 144 -13.63 -15.78 0.63
CA LEU A 144 -14.54 -14.96 1.43
C LEU A 144 -13.78 -14.06 2.42
N ARG A 145 -12.85 -14.62 3.19
CA ARG A 145 -12.02 -13.86 4.15
C ARG A 145 -11.16 -12.81 3.47
N ASP A 146 -10.51 -13.18 2.38
CA ASP A 146 -9.63 -12.29 1.62
C ASP A 146 -10.41 -11.10 1.07
N LEU A 147 -11.60 -11.35 0.51
CA LEU A 147 -12.47 -10.32 -0.04
C LEU A 147 -13.10 -9.45 1.05
N GLN A 148 -13.52 -10.02 2.18
CA GLN A 148 -13.98 -9.24 3.33
C GLN A 148 -12.88 -8.28 3.81
N LEU A 149 -11.64 -8.75 3.90
CA LEU A 149 -10.50 -7.91 4.25
C LEU A 149 -10.29 -6.77 3.23
N LEU A 150 -10.37 -7.07 1.93
CA LEU A 150 -10.22 -6.05 0.88
C LEU A 150 -11.35 -5.02 0.93
N LEU A 151 -12.60 -5.45 1.13
CA LEU A 151 -13.76 -4.55 1.25
C LEU A 151 -13.66 -3.65 2.49
N THR A 152 -13.29 -4.21 3.65
CA THR A 152 -13.08 -3.41 4.88
C THR A 152 -11.95 -2.39 4.73
N LYS A 153 -10.97 -2.66 3.85
CA LYS A 153 -9.89 -1.73 3.50
C LYS A 153 -10.26 -0.76 2.36
N GLY A 154 -11.50 -0.81 1.85
CA GLY A 154 -11.99 0.12 0.84
C GLY A 154 -11.47 -0.15 -0.58
N ALA A 155 -11.10 -1.41 -0.90
CA ALA A 155 -10.65 -1.81 -2.23
C ALA A 155 -11.71 -1.55 -3.32
N LEU A 156 -12.97 -1.74 -2.97
CA LEU A 156 -14.13 -1.49 -3.83
C LEU A 156 -15.10 -0.61 -3.05
N LYS A 157 -15.13 0.67 -3.33
CA LYS A 157 -15.97 1.64 -2.61
C LYS A 157 -17.45 1.34 -2.79
N GLY A 158 -18.14 1.14 -1.66
CA GLY A 158 -19.57 0.87 -1.64
C GLY A 158 -19.98 -0.55 -2.03
N ALA A 159 -19.04 -1.43 -2.38
CA ALA A 159 -19.34 -2.83 -2.62
C ALA A 159 -19.62 -3.57 -1.32
N TYR A 160 -20.52 -4.53 -1.37
CA TYR A 160 -20.85 -5.41 -0.25
C TYR A 160 -21.03 -6.85 -0.71
N ILE A 161 -21.01 -7.76 0.25
CA ILE A 161 -21.22 -9.19 0.02
C ILE A 161 -22.66 -9.52 0.34
N GLU A 162 -23.36 -10.12 -0.62
CA GLU A 162 -24.68 -10.66 -0.43
C GLU A 162 -24.58 -12.12 0.04
N HIS A 163 -24.87 -12.35 1.31
CA HIS A 163 -24.64 -13.65 1.95
C HIS A 163 -25.47 -14.82 1.40
N PRO A 164 -26.74 -14.68 1.00
CA PRO A 164 -27.48 -15.85 0.49
C PRO A 164 -26.97 -16.32 -0.88
N SER A 165 -26.61 -15.39 -1.76
CA SER A 165 -26.19 -15.70 -3.13
C SER A 165 -24.67 -15.95 -3.25
N GLY A 166 -23.88 -15.56 -2.24
CA GLY A 166 -22.43 -15.60 -2.32
C GLY A 166 -21.89 -14.71 -3.44
N SER A 167 -22.51 -13.56 -3.66
CA SER A 167 -22.12 -12.61 -4.71
C SER A 167 -21.59 -11.31 -4.15
N ILE A 168 -20.73 -10.64 -4.94
CA ILE A 168 -20.23 -9.29 -4.69
C ILE A 168 -21.16 -8.32 -5.41
N VAL A 169 -21.80 -7.43 -4.69
CA VAL A 169 -22.61 -6.37 -5.27
C VAL A 169 -21.78 -5.10 -5.37
N LEU A 170 -21.61 -4.61 -6.61
CA LEU A 170 -20.92 -3.35 -6.89
C LEU A 170 -21.97 -2.25 -7.07
N PRO A 171 -21.83 -1.07 -6.44
CA PRO A 171 -22.77 0.04 -6.64
C PRO A 171 -22.73 0.59 -8.08
N ASN A 172 -21.56 0.54 -8.72
CA ASN A 172 -21.36 0.86 -10.12
C ASN A 172 -20.62 -0.32 -10.77
N PRO A 173 -21.35 -1.34 -11.27
CA PRO A 173 -20.72 -2.44 -11.98
C PRO A 173 -19.96 -1.87 -13.20
N PRO A 174 -18.77 -2.38 -13.50
CA PRO A 174 -18.07 -1.98 -14.71
C PRO A 174 -18.96 -2.27 -15.91
N GLU A 175 -19.12 -1.28 -16.80
CA GLU A 175 -19.82 -1.52 -18.06
C GLU A 175 -19.11 -2.63 -18.84
N PRO A 176 -19.85 -3.60 -19.37
CA PRO A 176 -19.25 -4.62 -20.22
C PRO A 176 -18.52 -3.97 -21.39
N PRO A 177 -17.39 -4.54 -21.83
CA PRO A 177 -16.61 -3.95 -22.91
C PRO A 177 -17.44 -3.85 -24.17
N LYS A 178 -17.38 -2.68 -24.83
CA LYS A 178 -18.04 -2.44 -26.13
C LYS A 178 -17.04 -2.71 -27.23
N LYS A 179 -17.49 -3.35 -28.31
CA LYS A 179 -16.72 -3.50 -29.54
C LYS A 179 -17.42 -2.81 -30.72
N LYS A 180 -16.63 -2.34 -31.67
CA LYS A 180 -17.13 -1.80 -32.92
C LYS A 180 -17.49 -2.95 -33.83
N VAL A 181 -18.72 -2.97 -34.33
CA VAL A 181 -19.27 -3.97 -35.27
C VAL A 181 -19.86 -3.26 -36.47
N LEU A 182 -19.48 -3.70 -37.65
CA LEU A 182 -20.10 -3.21 -38.89
C LEU A 182 -21.41 -3.98 -39.12
N CYS A 183 -22.48 -3.26 -39.39
CA CYS A 183 -23.77 -3.88 -39.75
C CYS A 183 -23.65 -4.59 -41.09
N PRO A 184 -24.06 -5.88 -41.21
CA PRO A 184 -23.98 -6.62 -42.47
C PRO A 184 -24.95 -6.10 -43.53
N HIS A 185 -25.97 -5.33 -43.15
CA HIS A 185 -27.00 -4.82 -44.07
C HIS A 185 -26.69 -3.40 -44.60
N CYS A 186 -26.20 -2.50 -43.78
CA CYS A 186 -25.99 -1.10 -44.17
C CYS A 186 -24.55 -0.62 -44.05
N ASN A 187 -23.62 -1.48 -43.59
CA ASN A 187 -22.21 -1.15 -43.29
C ASN A 187 -22.01 -0.02 -42.26
N GLY A 188 -23.06 0.38 -41.53
CA GLY A 188 -22.94 1.36 -40.44
C GLY A 188 -22.13 0.79 -39.29
N GLU A 189 -21.22 1.61 -38.73
CA GLU A 189 -20.43 1.25 -37.56
C GLU A 189 -21.27 1.42 -36.29
N ASN A 190 -21.38 0.36 -35.48
CA ASN A 190 -22.14 0.35 -34.24
C ASN A 190 -21.24 -0.05 -33.07
N LEU A 191 -21.49 0.49 -31.87
CA LEU A 191 -20.84 0.10 -30.61
C LEU A 191 -21.77 -0.89 -29.90
N VAL A 192 -21.37 -2.18 -29.87
CA VAL A 192 -22.18 -3.25 -29.27
C VAL A 192 -21.45 -3.86 -28.08
N TYR A 193 -22.16 -4.19 -27.02
CA TYR A 193 -21.58 -4.92 -25.89
C TYR A 193 -21.16 -6.32 -26.32
N VAL A 194 -19.97 -6.74 -25.91
CA VAL A 194 -19.43 -8.06 -26.25
C VAL A 194 -20.34 -9.16 -25.68
N GLY A 195 -20.81 -10.06 -26.57
CA GLY A 195 -21.68 -11.16 -26.19
C GLY A 195 -23.17 -10.80 -26.08
N GLN A 196 -23.59 -9.58 -26.45
CA GLN A 196 -24.99 -9.19 -26.48
C GLN A 196 -25.44 -8.87 -27.90
N ASP A 197 -26.65 -9.32 -28.24
CA ASP A 197 -27.28 -8.94 -29.50
C ASP A 197 -27.86 -7.53 -29.39
N ALA A 198 -27.67 -6.72 -30.42
CA ALA A 198 -28.16 -5.34 -30.50
C ALA A 198 -28.85 -5.07 -31.84
N SER A 199 -29.59 -3.99 -31.92
CA SER A 199 -30.13 -3.48 -33.20
C SER A 199 -29.20 -2.42 -33.77
N CYS A 200 -29.02 -2.39 -35.08
CA CYS A 200 -28.24 -1.37 -35.76
C CYS A 200 -28.87 0.01 -35.58
N ASP A 201 -28.09 0.99 -35.16
CA ASP A 201 -28.55 2.37 -34.95
C ASP A 201 -29.01 3.05 -36.26
N TYR A 202 -28.56 2.55 -37.43
CA TYR A 202 -28.83 3.15 -38.73
C TYR A 202 -30.02 2.49 -39.49
N CYS A 203 -30.13 1.16 -39.45
CA CYS A 203 -31.14 0.43 -40.25
C CYS A 203 -32.03 -0.48 -39.42
N GLY A 204 -31.83 -0.60 -38.11
CA GLY A 204 -32.62 -1.43 -37.21
C GLY A 204 -32.38 -2.94 -37.32
N SER A 205 -31.47 -3.38 -38.20
CA SER A 205 -31.21 -4.82 -38.38
C SER A 205 -30.46 -5.40 -37.16
N PRO A 206 -30.69 -6.67 -36.78
CA PRO A 206 -30.02 -7.29 -35.65
C PRO A 206 -28.52 -7.48 -35.94
N ILE A 207 -27.69 -7.12 -34.95
CA ILE A 207 -26.26 -7.26 -34.99
C ILE A 207 -25.81 -8.10 -33.76
N LYS A 208 -24.88 -9.04 -33.99
CA LYS A 208 -24.32 -9.86 -32.92
C LYS A 208 -23.10 -9.17 -32.32
N GLY A 209 -23.14 -8.98 -31.01
CA GLY A 209 -22.07 -8.41 -30.19
C GLY A 209 -20.94 -9.40 -29.86
#